data_ccbd5e418d08f9f8609cbcf22ea67dc2
#
_entry.id   ccbd5e418d08f9f8609cbcf22ea67dc2
#
_cell.length_a   1.000
_cell.length_b   1.000
_cell.length_c   1.000
_cell.angle_alpha   90.00
_cell.angle_beta   90.00
_cell.angle_gamma   90.00
#
_symmetry.space_group_name_H-M   'P 1'
#
loop_
_entity.id
_entity.type
_entity.pdbx_description
1 polymer ?
#
loop_
_entity_poly.entity_id
_entity_poly.type
_entity_poly.pdbx_seq_one_letter_code
_entity_poly.pdbx_strand_id
1 'polypeptide(L)'
;KLTREAHMEEVRKEAETHFKEIYPENGSDITECLNHLTKEIVRHMISVDKIRPDGRALDEIRPISCEVGLLPSVHGSALFTRGQTQALTITTLAPMSETQIIDDLTQETEKRYIHQYNFPSYSVGETKSSRGPGRREIGHGALAERALIPVIPTVEEFPYAIRVVSEILESNGSSSQASVCGSTMSLMNAGVPIKAPVAGIAMGLVNEGEHFTVLTDIQGMEDALGDMDFKVAGTAKGITA
;
A
#
# COMPACT_ATOMS: atom_id res chain seq x y z
N LYS A 1 16.91 -2.68 0.99
CA LYS A 1 16.44 -1.55 0.16
C LYS A 1 17.49 -0.45 0.15
N LEU A 2 17.76 0.20 1.28
CA LEU A 2 18.68 1.35 1.35
C LEU A 2 20.06 1.08 0.74
N THR A 3 20.66 -0.07 1.04
CA THR A 3 21.97 -0.45 0.49
C THR A 3 21.93 -0.63 -1.03
N ARG A 4 20.87 -1.28 -1.56
CA ARG A 4 20.69 -1.46 -3.00
C ARG A 4 20.45 -0.12 -3.70
N GLU A 5 19.61 0.73 -3.15
CA GLU A 5 19.34 2.06 -3.70
C GLU A 5 20.61 2.92 -3.73
N ALA A 6 21.42 2.86 -2.66
CA ALA A 6 22.70 3.57 -2.61
C ALA A 6 23.68 3.09 -3.71
N HIS A 7 23.84 1.77 -3.89
CA HIS A 7 24.68 1.21 -4.95
C HIS A 7 24.16 1.55 -6.35
N MET A 8 22.83 1.48 -6.56
CA MET A 8 22.26 1.86 -7.86
C MET A 8 22.48 3.33 -8.17
N GLU A 9 22.34 4.21 -7.16
CA GLU A 9 22.59 5.64 -7.31
C GLU A 9 24.06 5.94 -7.61
N GLU A 10 24.99 5.24 -6.97
CA GLU A 10 26.43 5.35 -7.23
C GLU A 10 26.77 4.98 -8.67
N VAL A 11 26.33 3.79 -9.12
CA VAL A 11 26.55 3.33 -10.51
C VAL A 11 25.90 4.28 -11.52
N ARG A 12 24.70 4.75 -11.24
CA ARG A 12 23.99 5.71 -12.08
C ARG A 12 24.74 7.03 -12.21
N LYS A 13 25.22 7.56 -11.10
CA LYS A 13 26.00 8.81 -11.07
C LYS A 13 27.31 8.69 -11.84
N GLU A 14 27.99 7.54 -11.71
CA GLU A 14 29.21 7.26 -12.46
C GLU A 14 28.93 7.23 -13.97
N ALA A 15 27.89 6.49 -14.39
CA ALA A 15 27.46 6.42 -15.78
C ALA A 15 27.04 7.79 -16.33
N GLU A 16 26.23 8.54 -15.59
CA GLU A 16 25.84 9.90 -15.99
C GLU A 16 27.03 10.83 -16.16
N THR A 17 28.01 10.77 -15.26
CA THR A 17 29.22 11.59 -15.34
C THR A 17 30.02 11.24 -16.60
N HIS A 18 30.26 9.96 -16.84
CA HIS A 18 30.99 9.48 -18.01
C HIS A 18 30.32 9.89 -19.34
N PHE A 19 29.01 9.68 -19.45
CA PHE A 19 28.31 10.00 -20.70
C PHE A 19 28.10 11.50 -20.90
N LYS A 20 28.01 12.31 -19.85
CA LYS A 20 27.95 13.79 -19.97
C LYS A 20 29.26 14.38 -20.49
N GLU A 21 30.41 13.75 -20.25
CA GLU A 21 31.69 14.16 -20.85
C GLU A 21 31.70 13.95 -22.38
N ILE A 22 31.04 12.88 -22.86
CA ILE A 22 30.96 12.53 -24.28
C ILE A 22 29.83 13.28 -24.99
N TYR A 23 28.69 13.45 -24.31
CA TYR A 23 27.46 14.06 -24.83
C TYR A 23 26.95 15.18 -23.92
N PRO A 24 27.61 16.33 -23.86
CA PRO A 24 27.33 17.37 -22.84
C PRO A 24 25.92 17.99 -22.98
N GLU A 25 25.31 17.97 -24.17
CA GLU A 25 24.00 18.57 -24.42
C GLU A 25 22.82 17.59 -24.23
N ASN A 26 23.11 16.30 -24.04
CA ASN A 26 22.09 15.22 -23.99
C ASN A 26 21.79 14.70 -22.57
N GLY A 27 21.86 15.53 -21.55
CA GLY A 27 21.69 15.11 -20.17
C GLY A 27 20.33 14.45 -19.87
N SER A 28 19.24 14.90 -20.51
CA SER A 28 17.91 14.28 -20.40
C SER A 28 17.88 12.88 -21.02
N ASP A 29 18.48 12.75 -22.21
CA ASP A 29 18.47 11.50 -22.98
C ASP A 29 19.30 10.42 -22.25
N ILE A 30 20.44 10.81 -21.65
CA ILE A 30 21.25 9.91 -20.81
C ILE A 30 20.43 9.37 -19.64
N THR A 31 19.71 10.24 -18.95
CA THR A 31 18.85 9.86 -17.83
C THR A 31 17.73 8.92 -18.28
N GLU A 32 17.10 9.19 -19.41
CA GLU A 32 16.05 8.34 -19.99
C GLU A 32 16.61 6.96 -20.40
N CYS A 33 17.74 6.91 -21.06
CA CYS A 33 18.43 5.65 -21.41
C CYS A 33 18.77 4.80 -20.20
N LEU A 34 19.27 5.41 -19.12
CA LEU A 34 19.57 4.70 -17.87
C LEU A 34 18.29 4.15 -17.19
N ASN A 35 17.19 4.91 -17.25
CA ASN A 35 15.91 4.43 -16.75
C ASN A 35 15.39 3.24 -17.58
N HIS A 36 15.51 3.33 -18.91
CA HIS A 36 15.10 2.26 -19.81
C HIS A 36 15.93 0.99 -19.61
N LEU A 37 17.24 1.12 -19.52
CA LEU A 37 18.15 0.01 -19.23
C LEU A 37 17.84 -0.65 -17.88
N THR A 38 17.59 0.14 -16.84
CA THR A 38 17.19 -0.38 -15.53
C THR A 38 15.90 -1.19 -15.63
N LYS A 39 14.92 -0.68 -16.38
CA LYS A 39 13.66 -1.37 -16.62
C LYS A 39 13.87 -2.69 -17.34
N GLU A 40 14.64 -2.70 -18.42
CA GLU A 40 14.94 -3.92 -19.19
C GLU A 40 15.64 -4.98 -18.31
N ILE A 41 16.68 -4.60 -17.58
CA ILE A 41 17.44 -5.52 -16.71
C ILE A 41 16.53 -6.14 -15.66
N VAL A 42 15.75 -5.32 -14.93
CA VAL A 42 14.86 -5.81 -13.86
C VAL A 42 13.77 -6.72 -14.40
N ARG A 43 13.18 -6.36 -15.54
CA ARG A 43 12.18 -7.20 -16.20
C ARG A 43 12.77 -8.53 -16.66
N HIS A 44 13.96 -8.52 -17.25
CA HIS A 44 14.66 -9.74 -17.68
C HIS A 44 14.98 -10.66 -16.47
N MET A 45 15.50 -10.10 -15.38
CA MET A 45 15.74 -10.84 -14.15
C MET A 45 14.48 -11.55 -13.64
N ILE A 46 13.33 -10.88 -13.68
CA ILE A 46 12.06 -11.43 -13.20
C ILE A 46 11.49 -12.44 -14.19
N SER A 47 11.45 -12.10 -15.49
CA SER A 47 10.74 -12.89 -16.50
C SER A 47 11.54 -14.09 -16.99
N VAL A 48 12.85 -13.97 -17.13
CA VAL A 48 13.74 -15.01 -17.67
C VAL A 48 14.49 -15.74 -16.57
N ASP A 49 15.27 -14.98 -15.75
CA ASP A 49 16.11 -15.57 -14.70
C ASP A 49 15.29 -16.03 -13.48
N LYS A 50 14.03 -15.59 -13.36
CA LYS A 50 13.13 -15.86 -12.21
C LYS A 50 13.69 -15.36 -10.88
N ILE A 51 14.46 -14.28 -10.91
CA ILE A 51 15.08 -13.64 -9.74
C ILE A 51 14.40 -12.31 -9.48
N ARG A 52 13.86 -12.14 -8.28
CA ARG A 52 13.27 -10.86 -7.84
C ARG A 52 14.35 -9.91 -7.33
N PRO A 53 14.17 -8.58 -7.42
CA PRO A 53 15.15 -7.58 -6.98
C PRO A 53 15.54 -7.66 -5.49
N ASP A 54 14.73 -8.32 -4.66
CA ASP A 54 15.00 -8.54 -3.24
C ASP A 54 15.39 -9.99 -2.90
N GLY A 55 15.52 -10.85 -3.91
CA GLY A 55 15.97 -12.23 -3.77
C GLY A 55 14.88 -13.23 -3.33
N ARG A 56 13.63 -12.80 -3.16
CA ARG A 56 12.51 -13.69 -2.84
C ARG A 56 12.14 -14.60 -4.03
N ALA A 57 11.51 -15.73 -3.75
CA ALA A 57 10.80 -16.52 -4.75
C ALA A 57 9.59 -15.75 -5.31
N LEU A 58 9.08 -16.14 -6.50
CA LEU A 58 8.01 -15.40 -7.19
C LEU A 58 6.69 -15.35 -6.40
N ASP A 59 6.42 -16.36 -5.61
CA ASP A 59 5.23 -16.55 -4.77
C ASP A 59 5.47 -16.24 -3.28
N GLU A 60 6.68 -15.80 -2.93
CA GLU A 60 7.06 -15.54 -1.55
C GLU A 60 6.53 -14.17 -1.08
N ILE A 61 5.87 -14.19 0.09
CA ILE A 61 5.40 -12.99 0.79
C ILE A 61 6.52 -12.49 1.71
N ARG A 62 6.69 -11.17 1.81
CA ARG A 62 7.63 -10.55 2.77
C ARG A 62 7.29 -10.95 4.21
N PRO A 63 8.26 -10.97 5.12
CA PRO A 63 8.01 -11.24 6.53
C PRO A 63 6.91 -10.33 7.10
N ILE A 64 5.97 -10.92 7.82
CA ILE A 64 4.85 -10.21 8.45
C ILE A 64 5.04 -10.20 9.96
N SER A 65 4.82 -9.02 10.57
CA SER A 65 4.61 -8.90 12.01
C SER A 65 3.36 -8.09 12.31
N CYS A 66 2.69 -8.45 13.40
CA CYS A 66 1.41 -7.88 13.80
C CYS A 66 1.43 -7.59 15.31
N GLU A 67 1.08 -6.37 15.67
CA GLU A 67 0.93 -5.97 17.07
C GLU A 67 -0.42 -5.28 17.26
N VAL A 68 -1.07 -5.49 18.40
CA VAL A 68 -2.36 -4.88 18.70
C VAL A 68 -2.33 -4.22 20.09
N GLY A 69 -3.19 -3.23 20.30
CA GLY A 69 -3.30 -2.56 21.60
C GLY A 69 -2.13 -1.65 21.93
N LEU A 70 -1.41 -1.11 20.93
CA LEU A 70 -0.24 -0.25 21.15
C LEU A 70 -0.59 1.10 21.81
N LEU A 71 -1.75 1.65 21.44
CA LEU A 71 -2.17 2.97 21.91
C LEU A 71 -3.23 2.82 23.02
N PRO A 72 -2.93 3.17 24.27
CA PRO A 72 -3.81 2.89 25.41
C PRO A 72 -5.06 3.80 25.47
N SER A 73 -5.05 4.93 24.78
CA SER A 73 -6.12 5.94 24.86
C SER A 73 -7.11 5.89 23.69
N VAL A 74 -7.05 4.86 22.83
CA VAL A 74 -7.95 4.66 21.72
C VAL A 74 -8.80 3.40 21.92
N HIS A 75 -9.89 3.23 21.19
CA HIS A 75 -10.74 2.05 21.32
C HIS A 75 -10.08 0.78 20.78
N GLY A 76 -9.31 0.90 19.68
CA GLY A 76 -8.48 -0.17 19.15
C GLY A 76 -7.33 0.36 18.31
N SER A 77 -6.21 -0.34 18.35
CA SER A 77 -5.03 -0.01 17.53
C SER A 77 -4.30 -1.27 17.11
N ALA A 78 -3.69 -1.20 15.93
CA ALA A 78 -2.87 -2.28 15.39
C ALA A 78 -1.72 -1.72 14.55
N LEU A 79 -0.57 -2.35 14.66
CA LEU A 79 0.57 -2.13 13.79
C LEU A 79 0.75 -3.36 12.91
N PHE A 80 0.57 -3.18 11.62
CA PHE A 80 0.84 -4.20 10.61
C PHE A 80 2.11 -3.87 9.87
N THR A 81 3.05 -4.79 9.87
CA THR A 81 4.31 -4.67 9.14
C THR A 81 4.46 -5.81 8.17
N ARG A 82 4.79 -5.50 6.91
CA ARG A 82 5.13 -6.46 5.86
C ARG A 82 6.42 -6.02 5.18
N GLY A 83 7.53 -6.61 5.58
CA GLY A 83 8.86 -6.15 5.18
C GLY A 83 9.07 -4.68 5.56
N GLN A 84 9.20 -3.83 4.55
CA GLN A 84 9.40 -2.37 4.70
C GLN A 84 8.12 -1.56 4.45
N THR A 85 6.96 -2.17 4.60
CA THR A 85 5.67 -1.47 4.54
C THR A 85 5.00 -1.61 5.90
N GLN A 86 4.73 -0.48 6.56
CA GLN A 86 4.19 -0.44 7.91
C GLN A 86 2.99 0.50 7.99
N ALA A 87 1.88 0.00 8.53
CA ALA A 87 0.65 0.73 8.73
C ALA A 87 0.23 0.66 10.20
N LEU A 88 0.16 1.80 10.87
CA LEU A 88 -0.48 1.96 12.16
C LEU A 88 -1.96 2.29 11.93
N THR A 89 -2.85 1.44 12.38
CA THR A 89 -4.30 1.62 12.22
C THR A 89 -4.97 1.83 13.56
N ILE A 90 -5.87 2.79 13.61
CA ILE A 90 -6.51 3.26 14.84
C ILE A 90 -8.02 3.25 14.62
N THR A 91 -8.75 2.55 15.48
CA THR A 91 -10.21 2.52 15.49
C THR A 91 -10.77 3.38 16.60
N THR A 92 -11.70 4.27 16.24
CA THR A 92 -12.47 5.09 17.17
C THR A 92 -13.96 4.73 17.01
N LEU A 93 -14.63 4.55 18.14
CA LEU A 93 -16.07 4.30 18.23
C LEU A 93 -16.75 5.55 18.78
N ALA A 94 -17.93 5.86 18.25
CA ALA A 94 -18.72 7.02 18.66
C ALA A 94 -20.22 6.70 18.64
N PRO A 95 -21.07 7.48 19.31
CA PRO A 95 -22.52 7.32 19.18
C PRO A 95 -22.98 7.58 17.74
N MET A 96 -24.15 7.10 17.39
CA MET A 96 -24.72 7.23 16.03
C MET A 96 -24.95 8.69 15.58
N SER A 97 -25.02 9.63 16.53
CA SER A 97 -25.06 11.08 16.21
C SER A 97 -23.80 11.61 15.53
N GLU A 98 -22.70 10.86 15.58
CA GLU A 98 -21.40 11.22 15.00
C GLU A 98 -21.17 10.56 13.62
N THR A 99 -22.21 10.04 12.98
CA THR A 99 -22.14 9.57 11.58
C THR A 99 -21.79 10.75 10.66
N GLN A 100 -21.06 10.45 9.61
CA GLN A 100 -20.75 11.46 8.60
C GLN A 100 -21.97 11.68 7.71
N ILE A 101 -22.48 12.90 7.69
CA ILE A 101 -23.51 13.34 6.74
C ILE A 101 -22.84 13.61 5.40
N ILE A 102 -23.32 13.00 4.33
CA ILE A 102 -22.91 13.26 2.96
C ILE A 102 -24.04 14.03 2.30
N ASP A 103 -23.81 15.34 2.10
CA ASP A 103 -24.70 16.27 1.44
C ASP A 103 -24.01 16.74 0.15
N ASP A 104 -24.33 16.10 -0.97
CA ASP A 104 -23.81 16.43 -2.30
C ASP A 104 -24.98 16.74 -3.26
N LEU A 105 -24.80 16.57 -4.56
CA LEU A 105 -25.87 16.79 -5.55
C LEU A 105 -26.91 15.68 -5.61
N THR A 106 -26.76 14.64 -4.79
CA THR A 106 -27.71 13.53 -4.69
C THR A 106 -28.52 13.63 -3.41
N GLN A 107 -29.26 12.57 -3.06
CA GLN A 107 -29.98 12.52 -1.80
C GLN A 107 -28.98 12.45 -0.63
N GLU A 108 -29.21 13.26 0.41
CA GLU A 108 -28.46 13.21 1.66
C GLU A 108 -28.41 11.79 2.22
N THR A 109 -27.22 11.34 2.57
CA THR A 109 -26.99 10.01 3.13
C THR A 109 -26.09 10.09 4.35
N GLU A 110 -26.18 9.10 5.23
CA GLU A 110 -25.32 8.96 6.39
C GLU A 110 -24.31 7.84 6.18
N LYS A 111 -23.06 8.11 6.55
CA LYS A 111 -21.97 7.15 6.50
C LYS A 111 -21.51 6.82 7.92
N ARG A 112 -21.81 5.62 8.38
CA ARG A 112 -21.50 5.11 9.71
C ARG A 112 -20.06 4.57 9.84
N TYR A 113 -19.57 3.89 8.78
CA TYR A 113 -18.21 3.40 8.72
C TYR A 113 -17.36 4.31 7.85
N ILE A 114 -16.32 4.88 8.44
CA ILE A 114 -15.42 5.84 7.80
C ILE A 114 -14.01 5.30 7.87
N HIS A 115 -13.32 5.25 6.75
CA HIS A 115 -11.91 4.88 6.69
C HIS A 115 -11.08 6.04 6.11
N GLN A 116 -10.16 6.54 6.88
CA GLN A 116 -9.19 7.55 6.48
C GLN A 116 -7.81 6.93 6.30
N TYR A 117 -7.10 7.37 5.28
CA TYR A 117 -5.76 6.90 4.96
C TYR A 117 -4.83 8.10 4.83
N ASN A 118 -3.75 8.08 5.58
CA ASN A 118 -2.74 9.13 5.58
C ASN A 118 -1.42 8.55 5.08
N PHE A 119 -0.83 9.23 4.08
CA PHE A 119 0.44 8.86 3.46
C PHE A 119 1.42 10.03 3.57
N PRO A 120 1.99 10.28 4.74
CA PRO A 120 2.94 11.37 4.94
C PRO A 120 4.22 11.11 4.16
N SER A 121 4.88 12.19 3.72
CA SER A 121 6.08 12.12 2.89
C SER A 121 7.23 11.34 3.52
N TYR A 122 7.34 11.36 4.84
CA TYR A 122 8.37 10.58 5.54
C TYR A 122 8.24 9.07 5.34
N SER A 123 7.04 8.55 5.01
CA SER A 123 6.83 7.11 4.76
C SER A 123 7.65 6.57 3.58
N VAL A 124 8.10 7.44 2.69
CA VAL A 124 8.99 7.14 1.56
C VAL A 124 10.34 7.86 1.66
N GLY A 125 10.65 8.46 2.82
CA GLY A 125 11.90 9.17 3.06
C GLY A 125 12.00 10.56 2.42
N GLU A 126 10.85 11.16 2.06
CA GLU A 126 10.80 12.49 1.44
C GLU A 126 10.38 13.56 2.45
N THR A 127 10.75 14.81 2.15
CA THR A 127 10.26 15.99 2.85
C THR A 127 9.38 16.81 1.90
N LYS A 128 8.10 16.91 2.21
CA LYS A 128 7.13 17.70 1.45
C LYS A 128 6.20 18.48 2.38
N SER A 129 5.73 19.62 1.92
CA SER A 129 4.68 20.39 2.61
C SER A 129 3.35 19.60 2.54
N SER A 130 2.67 19.47 3.68
CA SER A 130 1.34 18.87 3.75
C SER A 130 0.30 19.92 3.36
N ARG A 131 -0.51 19.63 2.32
CA ARG A 131 -1.56 20.52 1.80
C ARG A 131 -2.95 19.87 1.82
N GLY A 132 -3.15 18.89 2.69
CA GLY A 132 -4.36 18.06 2.75
C GLY A 132 -4.22 16.77 1.94
N PRO A 133 -5.27 15.92 1.95
CA PRO A 133 -5.23 14.62 1.30
C PRO A 133 -5.17 14.75 -0.24
N GLY A 134 -4.23 14.04 -0.83
CA GLY A 134 -4.10 13.92 -2.27
C GLY A 134 -4.97 12.79 -2.85
N ARG A 135 -4.92 12.61 -4.17
CA ARG A 135 -5.69 11.54 -4.85
C ARG A 135 -5.30 10.13 -4.39
N ARG A 136 -4.04 9.94 -4.01
CA ARG A 136 -3.55 8.67 -3.46
C ARG A 136 -4.26 8.33 -2.15
N GLU A 137 -4.29 9.28 -1.22
CA GLU A 137 -4.92 9.09 0.08
C GLU A 137 -6.41 8.80 -0.06
N ILE A 138 -7.11 9.52 -0.93
CA ILE A 138 -8.53 9.31 -1.21
C ILE A 138 -8.77 7.92 -1.81
N GLY A 139 -8.02 7.54 -2.84
CA GLY A 139 -8.18 6.26 -3.53
C GLY A 139 -7.82 5.05 -2.66
N HIS A 140 -6.71 5.13 -1.91
CA HIS A 140 -6.29 4.05 -1.01
C HIS A 140 -7.23 3.91 0.19
N GLY A 141 -7.71 5.03 0.75
CA GLY A 141 -8.72 5.02 1.80
C GLY A 141 -10.03 4.38 1.34
N ALA A 142 -10.51 4.76 0.15
CA ALA A 142 -11.72 4.18 -0.44
C ALA A 142 -11.58 2.67 -0.74
N LEU A 143 -10.40 2.21 -1.16
CA LEU A 143 -10.14 0.78 -1.35
C LEU A 143 -10.22 0.01 -0.03
N ALA A 144 -9.53 0.49 1.00
CA ALA A 144 -9.52 -0.15 2.31
C ALA A 144 -10.90 -0.14 2.96
N GLU A 145 -11.65 0.96 2.82
CA GLU A 145 -13.03 1.06 3.29
C GLU A 145 -13.92 0.02 2.61
N ARG A 146 -13.89 -0.02 1.28
CA ARG A 146 -14.71 -0.95 0.48
C ARG A 146 -14.41 -2.41 0.82
N ALA A 147 -13.15 -2.72 1.09
CA ALA A 147 -12.73 -4.07 1.47
C ALA A 147 -13.37 -4.54 2.78
N LEU A 148 -13.64 -3.64 3.71
CA LEU A 148 -14.14 -3.95 5.05
C LEU A 148 -15.66 -3.80 5.20
N ILE A 149 -16.33 -2.97 4.39
CA ILE A 149 -17.80 -2.77 4.44
C ILE A 149 -18.57 -4.10 4.54
N PRO A 150 -18.28 -5.14 3.74
CA PRO A 150 -19.05 -6.39 3.78
C PRO A 150 -19.00 -7.14 5.12
N VAL A 151 -17.96 -6.88 5.91
CA VAL A 151 -17.76 -7.55 7.21
C VAL A 151 -18.12 -6.71 8.42
N ILE A 152 -18.40 -5.41 8.24
CA ILE A 152 -18.87 -4.55 9.33
C ILE A 152 -20.24 -5.04 9.82
N PRO A 153 -20.48 -5.15 11.14
CA PRO A 153 -21.77 -5.55 11.71
C PRO A 153 -22.86 -4.52 11.38
N THR A 154 -24.10 -4.93 11.40
CA THR A 154 -25.26 -4.02 11.23
C THR A 154 -25.40 -3.05 12.40
N VAL A 155 -26.25 -2.03 12.27
CA VAL A 155 -26.50 -1.07 13.36
C VAL A 155 -27.16 -1.76 14.55
N GLU A 156 -28.04 -2.74 14.29
CA GLU A 156 -28.73 -3.51 15.32
C GLU A 156 -27.77 -4.39 16.12
N GLU A 157 -26.73 -4.93 15.46
CA GLU A 157 -25.72 -5.77 16.10
C GLU A 157 -24.69 -4.94 16.86
N PHE A 158 -24.35 -3.74 16.35
CA PHE A 158 -23.32 -2.89 16.93
C PHE A 158 -23.64 -1.40 16.68
N PRO A 159 -24.39 -0.74 17.60
CA PRO A 159 -24.97 0.59 17.39
C PRO A 159 -23.97 1.74 17.61
N TYR A 160 -22.82 1.70 16.92
CA TYR A 160 -21.80 2.74 16.97
C TYR A 160 -21.40 3.21 15.59
N ALA A 161 -21.10 4.49 15.45
CA ALA A 161 -20.31 5.01 14.35
C ALA A 161 -18.86 4.52 14.52
N ILE A 162 -18.23 4.11 13.43
CA ILE A 162 -16.90 3.51 13.42
C ILE A 162 -16.00 4.33 12.50
N ARG A 163 -14.92 4.88 13.04
CA ARG A 163 -13.89 5.55 12.27
C ARG A 163 -12.57 4.79 12.40
N VAL A 164 -12.00 4.43 11.27
CA VAL A 164 -10.65 3.85 11.19
C VAL A 164 -9.72 4.85 10.50
N VAL A 165 -8.56 5.06 11.08
CA VAL A 165 -7.49 5.88 10.50
C VAL A 165 -6.26 5.00 10.29
N SER A 166 -5.73 4.98 9.07
CA SER A 166 -4.48 4.29 8.74
C SER A 166 -3.38 5.32 8.52
N GLU A 167 -2.38 5.29 9.40
CA GLU A 167 -1.16 6.08 9.29
C GLU A 167 -0.05 5.20 8.68
N ILE A 168 0.44 5.56 7.51
CA ILE A 168 1.51 4.83 6.85
C ILE A 168 2.85 5.33 7.37
N LEU A 169 3.55 4.49 8.12
CA LEU A 169 4.82 4.84 8.74
C LEU A 169 6.00 4.59 7.81
N GLU A 170 5.94 3.52 7.02
CA GLU A 170 6.93 3.20 5.99
C GLU A 170 6.24 2.53 4.80
N SER A 171 6.72 2.78 3.56
CA SER A 171 6.16 2.20 2.36
C SER A 171 7.21 1.73 1.36
N ASN A 172 7.10 0.45 0.98
CA ASN A 172 7.80 -0.16 -0.14
C ASN A 172 6.86 -1.11 -0.91
N GLY A 173 5.76 -0.58 -1.38
CA GLY A 173 4.73 -1.31 -2.15
C GLY A 173 3.56 -1.78 -1.30
N SER A 174 2.38 -1.53 -1.84
CA SER A 174 1.05 -1.87 -1.35
C SER A 174 0.74 -1.51 0.11
N SER A 175 0.88 -0.22 0.44
CA SER A 175 0.44 0.33 1.73
C SER A 175 -1.09 0.29 1.91
N SER A 176 -1.89 0.33 0.82
CA SER A 176 -3.34 0.16 0.89
C SER A 176 -3.76 -1.21 1.42
N GLN A 177 -3.06 -2.27 0.99
CA GLN A 177 -3.33 -3.63 1.47
C GLN A 177 -2.82 -3.83 2.91
N ALA A 178 -1.73 -3.17 3.29
CA ALA A 178 -1.30 -3.10 4.69
C ALA A 178 -2.37 -2.42 5.57
N SER A 179 -3.02 -1.37 5.06
CA SER A 179 -4.14 -0.70 5.74
C SER A 179 -5.35 -1.62 5.93
N VAL A 180 -5.69 -2.44 4.93
CA VAL A 180 -6.76 -3.46 5.06
C VAL A 180 -6.46 -4.43 6.19
N CYS A 181 -5.25 -5.00 6.20
CA CYS A 181 -4.82 -5.95 7.23
C CYS A 181 -4.81 -5.30 8.63
N GLY A 182 -4.20 -4.13 8.75
CA GLY A 182 -4.15 -3.39 10.00
C GLY A 182 -5.53 -2.98 10.50
N SER A 183 -6.42 -2.56 9.62
CA SER A 183 -7.79 -2.16 9.97
C SER A 183 -8.61 -3.33 10.49
N THR A 184 -8.48 -4.51 9.88
CA THR A 184 -9.08 -5.75 10.42
C THR A 184 -8.67 -5.96 11.88
N MET A 185 -7.37 -5.86 12.16
CA MET A 185 -6.85 -6.08 13.52
C MET A 185 -7.29 -4.99 14.49
N SER A 186 -7.27 -3.71 14.08
CA SER A 186 -7.69 -2.60 14.95
C SER A 186 -9.17 -2.63 15.27
N LEU A 187 -10.02 -3.03 14.31
CA LEU A 187 -11.46 -3.26 14.53
C LEU A 187 -11.71 -4.39 15.55
N MET A 188 -11.02 -5.52 15.39
CA MET A 188 -11.10 -6.63 16.33
C MET A 188 -10.60 -6.24 17.72
N ASN A 189 -9.50 -5.50 17.80
CA ASN A 189 -8.95 -4.98 19.07
C ASN A 189 -9.91 -3.98 19.75
N ALA A 190 -10.67 -3.21 18.97
CA ALA A 190 -11.73 -2.32 19.49
C ALA A 190 -13.01 -3.07 19.93
N GLY A 191 -13.06 -4.40 19.78
CA GLY A 191 -14.23 -5.19 20.11
C GLY A 191 -15.37 -5.11 19.09
N VAL A 192 -15.11 -4.63 17.88
CA VAL A 192 -16.10 -4.63 16.79
C VAL A 192 -16.31 -6.08 16.33
N PRO A 193 -17.53 -6.64 16.38
CA PRO A 193 -17.81 -8.01 15.97
C PRO A 193 -17.90 -8.14 14.44
N ILE A 194 -16.76 -7.96 13.76
CA ILE A 194 -16.72 -8.14 12.30
C ILE A 194 -17.05 -9.58 11.91
N LYS A 195 -17.75 -9.76 10.79
CA LYS A 195 -18.23 -11.08 10.34
C LYS A 195 -17.10 -12.06 9.99
N ALA A 196 -15.97 -11.56 9.54
CA ALA A 196 -14.76 -12.33 9.26
C ALA A 196 -13.54 -11.39 9.14
N PRO A 197 -12.31 -11.87 9.41
CA PRO A 197 -11.09 -11.14 9.11
C PRO A 197 -10.93 -10.94 7.60
N VAL A 198 -10.53 -9.74 7.21
CA VAL A 198 -10.18 -9.40 5.82
C VAL A 198 -8.69 -9.20 5.73
N ALA A 199 -8.06 -9.81 4.76
CA ALA A 199 -6.66 -9.58 4.40
C ALA A 199 -6.56 -9.11 2.94
N GLY A 200 -5.50 -8.38 2.62
CA GLY A 200 -5.26 -7.87 1.29
C GLY A 200 -3.82 -8.07 0.84
N ILE A 201 -3.66 -8.27 -0.47
CA ILE A 201 -2.37 -8.46 -1.12
C ILE A 201 -2.32 -7.74 -2.47
N ALA A 202 -1.12 -7.35 -2.89
CA ALA A 202 -0.87 -6.86 -4.25
C ALA A 202 -0.06 -7.89 -5.03
N MET A 203 -0.58 -8.23 -6.20
CA MET A 203 0.04 -9.10 -7.17
C MET A 203 0.53 -8.28 -8.36
N GLY A 204 1.58 -8.75 -9.03
CA GLY A 204 2.10 -8.11 -10.22
C GLY A 204 2.23 -9.07 -11.39
N LEU A 205 2.40 -8.51 -12.55
CA LEU A 205 2.71 -9.24 -13.78
C LEU A 205 3.86 -8.54 -14.50
N VAL A 206 4.82 -9.34 -14.95
CA VAL A 206 5.86 -8.91 -15.89
C VAL A 206 5.75 -9.77 -17.13
N ASN A 207 5.58 -9.14 -18.29
CA ASN A 207 5.45 -9.80 -19.59
C ASN A 207 6.61 -9.39 -20.52
N GLU A 208 7.40 -10.36 -20.97
CA GLU A 208 8.43 -10.19 -21.98
C GLU A 208 8.24 -11.17 -23.11
N GLY A 209 7.57 -10.71 -24.16
CA GLY A 209 7.28 -11.52 -25.36
C GLY A 209 6.42 -12.74 -25.02
N GLU A 210 7.00 -13.92 -25.12
CA GLU A 210 6.32 -15.18 -24.80
C GLU A 210 6.40 -15.56 -23.30
N HIS A 211 7.20 -14.81 -22.51
CA HIS A 211 7.41 -15.07 -21.10
C HIS A 211 6.58 -14.10 -20.27
N PHE A 212 5.66 -14.62 -19.50
CA PHE A 212 4.98 -13.84 -18.46
C PHE A 212 5.20 -14.45 -17.07
N THR A 213 5.32 -13.60 -16.09
CA THR A 213 5.63 -13.99 -14.71
C THR A 213 4.72 -13.25 -13.76
N VAL A 214 3.98 -14.00 -12.95
CA VAL A 214 3.14 -13.46 -11.88
C VAL A 214 3.96 -13.35 -10.61
N LEU A 215 3.84 -12.24 -9.92
CA LEU A 215 4.53 -11.95 -8.66
C LEU A 215 3.53 -11.81 -7.52
N THR A 216 3.81 -12.45 -6.40
CA THR A 216 3.05 -12.31 -5.15
C THR A 216 3.71 -11.26 -4.27
N ASP A 217 2.93 -10.39 -3.66
CA ASP A 217 3.39 -9.33 -2.76
C ASP A 217 4.48 -8.44 -3.38
N ILE A 218 4.09 -7.67 -4.39
CA ILE A 218 5.00 -6.79 -5.11
C ILE A 218 5.53 -5.65 -4.25
N GLN A 219 6.78 -5.32 -4.43
CA GLN A 219 7.42 -4.12 -3.87
C GLN A 219 7.40 -2.96 -4.87
N GLY A 220 7.77 -1.75 -4.40
CA GLY A 220 7.66 -0.53 -5.19
C GLY A 220 8.38 -0.55 -6.54
N MET A 221 9.53 -1.23 -6.66
CA MET A 221 10.24 -1.38 -7.93
C MET A 221 9.50 -2.30 -8.91
N GLU A 222 8.90 -3.38 -8.42
CA GLU A 222 8.12 -4.32 -9.22
C GLU A 222 6.79 -3.71 -9.66
N ASP A 223 6.16 -2.88 -8.81
CA ASP A 223 4.99 -2.06 -9.13
C ASP A 223 5.31 -1.05 -10.25
N ALA A 224 6.41 -0.32 -10.13
CA ALA A 224 6.80 0.72 -11.08
C ALA A 224 7.26 0.20 -12.44
N LEU A 225 7.87 -0.97 -12.50
CA LEU A 225 8.47 -1.53 -13.71
C LEU A 225 7.68 -2.69 -14.33
N GLY A 226 6.66 -3.20 -13.64
CA GLY A 226 5.75 -4.25 -14.10
C GLY A 226 4.73 -3.77 -15.13
N ASP A 227 3.92 -4.71 -15.62
CA ASP A 227 2.85 -4.45 -16.59
C ASP A 227 1.46 -4.45 -15.93
N MET A 228 1.34 -5.00 -14.73
CA MET A 228 0.09 -5.06 -13.98
C MET A 228 0.36 -4.92 -12.48
N ASP A 229 -0.46 -4.13 -11.82
CA ASP A 229 -0.63 -4.07 -10.37
C ASP A 229 -2.08 -4.49 -10.04
N PHE A 230 -2.24 -5.69 -9.51
CA PHE A 230 -3.53 -6.25 -9.15
C PHE A 230 -3.66 -6.33 -7.63
N LYS A 231 -4.53 -5.50 -7.06
CA LYS A 231 -4.80 -5.44 -5.62
C LYS A 231 -6.10 -6.14 -5.30
N VAL A 232 -6.05 -7.08 -4.39
CA VAL A 232 -7.21 -7.87 -3.97
C VAL A 232 -7.28 -7.94 -2.46
N ALA A 233 -8.50 -7.82 -1.93
CA ALA A 233 -8.80 -8.04 -0.52
C ALA A 233 -9.97 -9.02 -0.36
N GLY A 234 -9.95 -9.81 0.70
CA GLY A 234 -11.00 -10.79 0.92
C GLY A 234 -10.89 -11.51 2.26
N THR A 235 -11.86 -12.36 2.46
CA THR A 235 -11.97 -13.30 3.58
C THR A 235 -11.70 -14.72 3.09
N ALA A 236 -11.66 -15.69 4.01
CA ALA A 236 -11.60 -17.11 3.63
C ALA A 236 -12.81 -17.59 2.79
N LYS A 237 -13.91 -16.80 2.72
CA LYS A 237 -15.12 -17.14 1.98
C LYS A 237 -15.22 -16.48 0.61
N GLY A 238 -14.43 -15.44 0.34
CA GLY A 238 -14.47 -14.73 -0.94
C GLY A 238 -13.87 -13.34 -0.90
N ILE A 239 -13.76 -12.76 -2.08
CA ILE A 239 -13.21 -11.43 -2.33
C ILE A 239 -14.21 -10.37 -1.84
N THR A 240 -13.70 -9.31 -1.23
CA THR A 240 -14.48 -8.15 -0.75
C THR A 240 -14.15 -6.86 -1.52
N ALA A 241 -12.95 -6.76 -2.10
CA ALA A 241 -12.53 -5.67 -2.97
C ALA A 241 -11.37 -6.09 -3.89
#